data_9b4be0c6aa290e8a33d2d8865e6caef4
#
_entry.id   9b4be0c6aa290e8a33d2d8865e6caef4
#
_cell.length_a   1.000
_cell.length_b   1.000
_cell.length_c   1.000
_cell.angle_alpha   90.00
_cell.angle_beta   90.00
_cell.angle_gamma   90.00
#
_symmetry.space_group_name_H-M   'P 1'
#
loop_
_entity.id
_entity.type
_entity.pdbx_description
1 polymer ?
#
loop_
_entity_poly.entity_id
_entity_poly.type
_entity_poly.pdbx_seq_one_letter_code
_entity_poly.pdbx_strand_id
1 'polypeptide(L)'
;MVPRTFIFGAKAAAGYKIAKQTIKLINNVANVINNDASIKGKIKVVFIENYRVSNGEIIFAAADVSEQISTASKEASGTGNMKFMLNGAITLGTMDGANVEIVNEVGAENAQIFGLSSDEVIRFENEGGYDPMEIFNNDQEIRDVLMELINGKYSPEDTEMFRDIYNSLLNNDGGRRADTYFILKDFRSYAEAQRKIDERYRDTNGWAKTVMTNTAKAGKFSSDRTIEEYATEIWKLTKTPVEM
;
A
#
# COMPACT_ATOMS: atom_id res chain seq x y z
N MET A 1 -4.04 -15.90 13.18
CA MET A 1 -4.22 -15.11 11.94
C MET A 1 -4.79 -16.00 10.85
N VAL A 2 -5.48 -15.45 9.88
CA VAL A 2 -5.88 -16.13 8.64
C VAL A 2 -4.64 -16.29 7.76
N PRO A 3 -4.43 -17.43 7.07
CA PRO A 3 -3.34 -17.58 6.11
C PRO A 3 -3.38 -16.48 5.04
N ARG A 4 -2.23 -15.88 4.75
CA ARG A 4 -2.13 -14.72 3.86
C ARG A 4 -0.96 -14.81 2.90
N THR A 5 -1.20 -14.44 1.64
CA THR A 5 -0.14 -14.26 0.64
C THR A 5 -0.02 -12.77 0.32
N PHE A 6 1.15 -12.21 0.54
CA PHE A 6 1.50 -10.85 0.11
C PHE A 6 2.14 -10.93 -1.28
N ILE A 7 1.54 -10.26 -2.25
CA ILE A 7 2.01 -10.24 -3.63
C ILE A 7 2.48 -8.82 -3.95
N PHE A 8 3.75 -8.68 -4.29
CA PHE A 8 4.36 -7.43 -4.71
C PHE A 8 4.62 -7.46 -6.21
N GLY A 9 4.26 -6.39 -6.90
CA GLY A 9 4.55 -6.21 -8.32
C GLY A 9 5.00 -4.78 -8.56
N ALA A 10 6.28 -4.58 -8.91
CA ALA A 10 6.85 -3.26 -9.10
C ALA A 10 8.06 -3.28 -10.05
N LYS A 11 8.47 -2.09 -10.47
CA LYS A 11 9.72 -1.83 -11.19
C LYS A 11 10.38 -0.59 -10.60
N ALA A 12 11.69 -0.58 -10.54
CA ALA A 12 12.49 0.58 -10.16
C ALA A 12 13.22 1.14 -11.38
N ALA A 13 13.30 2.46 -11.50
CA ALA A 13 14.19 3.09 -12.45
C ALA A 13 15.66 2.71 -12.18
N ALA A 14 16.45 2.55 -13.21
CA ALA A 14 17.84 2.05 -13.11
C ALA A 14 18.71 2.88 -12.15
N GLY A 15 18.53 4.20 -12.11
CA GLY A 15 19.25 5.12 -11.21
C GLY A 15 18.65 5.26 -9.81
N TYR A 16 17.46 4.72 -9.54
CA TYR A 16 16.78 4.90 -8.26
C TYR A 16 17.25 3.85 -7.23
N LYS A 17 18.37 4.13 -6.58
CA LYS A 17 19.08 3.20 -5.68
C LYS A 17 18.15 2.66 -4.58
N ILE A 18 17.48 3.54 -3.83
CA ILE A 18 16.64 3.14 -2.67
C ILE A 18 15.47 2.24 -3.10
N ALA A 19 14.83 2.51 -4.24
CA ALA A 19 13.77 1.65 -4.76
C ALA A 19 14.28 0.26 -5.14
N LYS A 20 15.48 0.15 -5.72
CA LYS A 20 16.10 -1.14 -6.01
C LYS A 20 16.47 -1.90 -4.73
N GLN A 21 16.97 -1.20 -3.71
CA GLN A 21 17.23 -1.79 -2.40
C GLN A 21 15.94 -2.28 -1.73
N THR A 22 14.84 -1.52 -1.86
CA THR A 22 13.52 -1.94 -1.35
C THR A 22 13.03 -3.23 -2.03
N ILE A 23 13.13 -3.33 -3.36
CA ILE A 23 12.81 -4.56 -4.09
C ILE A 23 13.69 -5.72 -3.61
N LYS A 24 14.99 -5.48 -3.44
CA LYS A 24 15.93 -6.48 -2.91
C LYS A 24 15.54 -6.92 -1.50
N LEU A 25 15.17 -5.98 -0.63
CA LEU A 25 14.71 -6.27 0.73
C LEU A 25 13.45 -7.15 0.72
N ILE A 26 12.44 -6.81 -0.09
CA ILE A 26 11.22 -7.62 -0.22
C ILE A 26 11.57 -9.07 -0.58
N ASN A 27 12.46 -9.28 -1.56
CA ASN A 27 12.88 -10.62 -1.97
C ASN A 27 13.66 -11.35 -0.87
N ASN A 28 14.52 -10.66 -0.12
CA ASN A 28 15.27 -11.27 0.97
C ASN A 28 14.36 -11.61 2.17
N VAL A 29 13.41 -10.73 2.51
CA VAL A 29 12.37 -11.01 3.51
C VAL A 29 11.50 -12.20 3.05
N ALA A 30 11.10 -12.25 1.78
CA ALA A 30 10.37 -13.36 1.20
C ALA A 30 11.13 -14.69 1.35
N ASN A 31 12.44 -14.68 1.09
CA ASN A 31 13.28 -15.87 1.25
C ASN A 31 13.32 -16.35 2.72
N VAL A 32 13.46 -15.44 3.67
CA VAL A 32 13.45 -15.80 5.10
C VAL A 32 12.08 -16.34 5.51
N ILE A 33 11.00 -15.63 5.23
CA ILE A 33 9.63 -15.99 5.64
C ILE A 33 9.19 -17.31 4.99
N ASN A 34 9.38 -17.47 3.69
CA ASN A 34 8.89 -18.62 2.95
C ASN A 34 9.62 -19.92 3.31
N ASN A 35 10.83 -19.83 3.89
CA ASN A 35 11.60 -20.98 4.35
C ASN A 35 11.50 -21.23 5.87
N ASP A 36 10.82 -20.37 6.62
CA ASP A 36 10.63 -20.56 8.06
C ASP A 36 9.51 -21.58 8.32
N ALA A 37 9.88 -22.73 8.89
CA ALA A 37 8.96 -23.81 9.18
C ALA A 37 7.88 -23.41 10.22
N SER A 38 8.16 -22.46 11.11
CA SER A 38 7.24 -22.02 12.17
C SER A 38 6.04 -21.24 11.65
N ILE A 39 6.21 -20.56 10.50
CA ILE A 39 5.19 -19.74 9.85
C ILE A 39 4.67 -20.32 8.53
N LYS A 40 5.19 -21.51 8.14
CA LYS A 40 4.77 -22.19 6.92
C LYS A 40 3.25 -22.39 6.89
N GLY A 41 2.63 -22.00 5.76
CA GLY A 41 1.18 -22.05 5.57
C GLY A 41 0.39 -20.92 6.25
N LYS A 42 1.04 -20.01 6.97
CA LYS A 42 0.40 -18.83 7.57
C LYS A 42 0.68 -17.57 6.76
N ILE A 43 1.93 -17.38 6.36
CA ILE A 43 2.34 -16.21 5.56
C ILE A 43 3.16 -16.71 4.38
N LYS A 44 2.90 -16.13 3.21
CA LYS A 44 3.73 -16.27 2.02
C LYS A 44 3.98 -14.90 1.41
N VAL A 45 5.20 -14.63 0.98
CA VAL A 45 5.57 -13.39 0.30
C VAL A 45 6.06 -13.73 -1.10
N VAL A 46 5.53 -13.03 -2.10
CA VAL A 46 5.86 -13.24 -3.52
C VAL A 46 6.15 -11.89 -4.16
N PHE A 47 7.25 -11.79 -4.87
CA PHE A 47 7.55 -10.67 -5.75
C PHE A 47 7.44 -11.12 -7.21
N ILE A 48 6.56 -10.46 -7.98
CA ILE A 48 6.31 -10.79 -9.39
C ILE A 48 7.41 -10.17 -10.25
N GLU A 49 8.17 -11.03 -10.91
CA GLU A 49 9.18 -10.59 -11.88
C GLU A 49 8.53 -9.90 -13.07
N ASN A 50 9.19 -8.85 -13.56
CA ASN A 50 8.80 -8.13 -14.76
C ASN A 50 7.30 -7.79 -14.79
N TYR A 51 6.77 -7.26 -13.68
CA TYR A 51 5.38 -6.85 -13.58
C TYR A 51 4.98 -5.92 -14.73
N ARG A 52 3.87 -6.23 -15.38
CA ARG A 52 3.31 -5.52 -16.53
C ARG A 52 1.79 -5.70 -16.59
N VAL A 53 1.13 -5.04 -17.55
CA VAL A 53 -0.35 -5.06 -17.69
C VAL A 53 -0.91 -6.48 -17.69
N SER A 54 -0.34 -7.41 -18.47
CA SER A 54 -0.82 -8.79 -18.53
C SER A 54 -0.70 -9.57 -17.20
N ASN A 55 0.26 -9.24 -16.34
CA ASN A 55 0.29 -9.77 -14.97
C ASN A 55 -0.79 -9.10 -14.11
N GLY A 56 -0.99 -7.78 -14.29
CA GLY A 56 -1.99 -7.01 -13.58
C GLY A 56 -3.40 -7.54 -13.78
N GLU A 57 -3.78 -7.90 -15.01
CA GLU A 57 -5.10 -8.47 -15.32
C GLU A 57 -5.45 -9.67 -14.44
N ILE A 58 -4.46 -10.53 -14.18
CA ILE A 58 -4.65 -11.72 -13.34
C ILE A 58 -4.66 -11.33 -11.85
N ILE A 59 -3.71 -10.47 -11.44
CA ILE A 59 -3.51 -10.11 -10.03
C ILE A 59 -4.69 -9.30 -9.49
N PHE A 60 -5.21 -8.34 -10.27
CA PHE A 60 -6.37 -7.55 -9.85
C PHE A 60 -7.60 -8.42 -9.59
N ALA A 61 -7.81 -9.45 -10.40
CA ALA A 61 -8.92 -10.37 -10.23
C ALA A 61 -8.72 -11.39 -9.10
N ALA A 62 -7.48 -11.65 -8.70
CA ALA A 62 -7.12 -12.67 -7.71
C ALA A 62 -7.00 -12.15 -6.28
N ALA A 63 -7.02 -10.82 -6.08
CA ALA A 63 -6.75 -10.24 -4.77
C ALA A 63 -8.02 -10.07 -3.93
N ASP A 64 -7.95 -10.48 -2.66
CA ASP A 64 -8.99 -10.21 -1.67
C ASP A 64 -8.86 -8.80 -1.06
N VAL A 65 -7.62 -8.33 -0.91
CA VAL A 65 -7.27 -7.05 -0.30
C VAL A 65 -6.34 -6.27 -1.22
N SER A 66 -6.63 -5.00 -1.39
CA SER A 66 -5.83 -4.04 -2.12
C SER A 66 -5.10 -3.14 -1.15
N GLU A 67 -3.77 -3.26 -1.06
CA GLU A 67 -2.95 -2.40 -0.20
C GLU A 67 -2.57 -1.11 -0.92
N GLN A 68 -3.12 0.01 -0.48
CA GLN A 68 -2.95 1.35 -1.03
C GLN A 68 -2.37 2.27 0.05
N ILE A 69 -1.08 2.08 0.32
CA ILE A 69 -0.39 2.51 1.53
C ILE A 69 0.54 3.72 1.34
N SER A 70 0.32 4.53 0.33
CA SER A 70 1.02 5.82 0.20
C SER A 70 0.78 6.67 1.44
N THR A 71 1.79 7.43 1.87
CA THR A 71 1.59 8.43 2.91
C THR A 71 0.55 9.43 2.46
N ALA A 72 -0.41 9.77 3.31
CA ALA A 72 -1.43 10.77 2.99
C ALA A 72 -0.81 12.09 2.49
N SER A 73 -1.41 12.72 1.51
CA SER A 73 -0.91 13.87 0.74
C SER A 73 0.17 13.59 -0.32
N LYS A 74 0.59 12.36 -0.53
CA LYS A 74 1.69 12.04 -1.46
C LYS A 74 1.23 11.37 -2.76
N GLU A 75 0.05 10.78 -2.80
CA GLU A 75 -0.51 10.17 -4.00
C GLU A 75 -1.65 11.05 -4.56
N ALA A 76 -1.51 11.51 -5.79
CA ALA A 76 -2.52 12.37 -6.41
C ALA A 76 -3.85 11.65 -6.69
N SER A 77 -3.79 10.41 -7.08
CA SER A 77 -4.96 9.56 -7.38
C SER A 77 -4.66 8.09 -7.13
N GLY A 78 -3.67 7.53 -7.82
CA GLY A 78 -3.53 6.10 -8.01
C GLY A 78 -4.46 5.59 -9.13
N THR A 79 -4.19 4.39 -9.59
CA THR A 79 -5.02 3.69 -10.59
C THR A 79 -5.29 2.24 -10.19
N GLY A 80 -4.37 1.62 -9.48
CA GLY A 80 -4.48 0.25 -8.99
C GLY A 80 -5.66 0.08 -8.03
N ASN A 81 -5.88 1.04 -7.14
CA ASN A 81 -6.98 1.05 -6.18
C ASN A 81 -8.36 0.87 -6.86
N MET A 82 -8.63 1.63 -7.91
CA MET A 82 -9.89 1.53 -8.67
C MET A 82 -10.02 0.17 -9.39
N LYS A 83 -8.92 -0.35 -9.96
CA LYS A 83 -8.91 -1.65 -10.64
C LYS A 83 -9.15 -2.81 -9.67
N PHE A 84 -8.55 -2.77 -8.48
CA PHE A 84 -8.81 -3.73 -7.43
C PHE A 84 -10.27 -3.67 -6.95
N MET A 85 -10.80 -2.46 -6.73
CA MET A 85 -12.19 -2.26 -6.34
C MET A 85 -13.17 -2.85 -7.35
N LEU A 86 -12.93 -2.63 -8.66
CA LEU A 86 -13.72 -3.21 -9.76
C LEU A 86 -13.78 -4.75 -9.70
N ASN A 87 -12.74 -5.37 -9.18
CA ASN A 87 -12.63 -6.81 -9.02
C ASN A 87 -13.00 -7.30 -7.60
N GLY A 88 -13.56 -6.44 -6.76
CA GLY A 88 -14.09 -6.78 -5.45
C GLY A 88 -13.09 -6.78 -4.31
N ALA A 89 -11.81 -6.47 -4.55
CA ALA A 89 -10.83 -6.39 -3.46
C ALA A 89 -11.18 -5.23 -2.51
N ILE A 90 -11.05 -5.49 -1.21
CA ILE A 90 -11.29 -4.46 -0.19
C ILE A 90 -10.05 -3.57 -0.09
N THR A 91 -10.25 -2.25 -0.14
CA THR A 91 -9.17 -1.29 0.03
C THR A 91 -8.70 -1.25 1.48
N LEU A 92 -7.43 -1.58 1.72
CA LEU A 92 -6.68 -1.29 2.93
C LEU A 92 -5.70 -0.18 2.59
N GLY A 93 -5.88 1.01 3.15
CA GLY A 93 -5.06 2.14 2.72
C GLY A 93 -5.17 3.36 3.62
N THR A 94 -4.47 4.40 3.22
CA THR A 94 -4.55 5.74 3.80
C THR A 94 -5.66 6.55 3.14
N MET A 95 -6.11 7.63 3.80
CA MET A 95 -7.04 8.60 3.19
C MET A 95 -6.28 9.53 2.24
N ASP A 96 -5.92 8.99 1.07
CA ASP A 96 -5.12 9.69 0.06
C ASP A 96 -5.54 9.27 -1.35
N GLY A 97 -5.30 10.14 -2.33
CA GLY A 97 -5.62 9.89 -3.73
C GLY A 97 -7.07 9.41 -3.91
N ALA A 98 -7.30 8.49 -4.82
CA ALA A 98 -8.64 7.95 -5.11
C ALA A 98 -9.20 7.05 -3.99
N ASN A 99 -8.42 6.73 -2.94
CA ASN A 99 -8.97 6.05 -1.77
C ASN A 99 -10.05 6.90 -1.09
N VAL A 100 -9.90 8.23 -1.14
CA VAL A 100 -10.90 9.18 -0.61
C VAL A 100 -12.24 9.00 -1.32
N GLU A 101 -12.23 8.98 -2.65
CA GLU A 101 -13.43 8.77 -3.45
C GLU A 101 -13.99 7.35 -3.27
N ILE A 102 -13.12 6.34 -3.18
CA ILE A 102 -13.55 4.96 -2.91
C ILE A 102 -14.32 4.89 -1.59
N VAL A 103 -13.76 5.44 -0.51
CA VAL A 103 -14.41 5.46 0.81
C VAL A 103 -15.74 6.22 0.76
N ASN A 104 -15.78 7.36 0.07
CA ASN A 104 -17.01 8.13 -0.09
C ASN A 104 -18.11 7.35 -0.83
N GLU A 105 -17.74 6.53 -1.82
CA GLU A 105 -18.70 5.72 -2.58
C GLU A 105 -19.18 4.49 -1.80
N VAL A 106 -18.29 3.80 -1.10
CA VAL A 106 -18.63 2.51 -0.46
C VAL A 106 -19.04 2.64 1.01
N GLY A 107 -18.68 3.74 1.66
CA GLY A 107 -18.76 3.93 3.11
C GLY A 107 -17.53 3.40 3.86
N ALA A 108 -17.21 4.04 4.98
CA ALA A 108 -16.03 3.71 5.77
C ALA A 108 -16.04 2.26 6.30
N GLU A 109 -17.21 1.67 6.46
CA GLU A 109 -17.40 0.29 6.90
C GLU A 109 -16.99 -0.74 5.82
N ASN A 110 -16.90 -0.33 4.55
CA ASN A 110 -16.56 -1.21 3.43
C ASN A 110 -15.11 -1.03 2.91
N ALA A 111 -14.31 -0.24 3.60
CA ALA A 111 -12.88 -0.10 3.43
C ALA A 111 -12.16 -0.33 4.78
N GLN A 112 -10.85 -0.35 4.78
CA GLN A 112 -10.04 -0.39 5.99
C GLN A 112 -8.99 0.70 5.91
N ILE A 113 -9.20 1.79 6.64
CA ILE A 113 -8.32 2.96 6.61
C ILE A 113 -7.41 2.98 7.82
N PHE A 114 -6.19 3.48 7.64
CA PHE A 114 -5.18 3.68 8.67
C PHE A 114 -4.31 4.92 8.38
N GLY A 115 -3.45 5.25 9.33
CA GLY A 115 -2.40 6.26 9.17
C GLY A 115 -2.86 7.68 9.43
N LEU A 116 -1.93 8.60 9.29
CA LEU A 116 -2.14 10.03 9.42
C LEU A 116 -3.09 10.54 8.34
N SER A 117 -3.84 11.58 8.68
CA SER A 117 -4.56 12.39 7.69
C SER A 117 -3.61 13.29 6.90
N SER A 118 -4.04 13.79 5.74
CA SER A 118 -3.27 14.74 4.95
C SER A 118 -2.93 16.01 5.74
N ASP A 119 -3.87 16.51 6.54
CA ASP A 119 -3.64 17.71 7.37
C ASP A 119 -2.58 17.47 8.45
N GLU A 120 -2.56 16.29 9.08
CA GLU A 120 -1.53 15.93 10.05
C GLU A 120 -0.15 15.80 9.39
N VAL A 121 -0.07 15.18 8.22
CA VAL A 121 1.18 15.09 7.45
C VAL A 121 1.70 16.48 7.12
N ILE A 122 0.86 17.35 6.54
CA ILE A 122 1.22 18.71 6.17
C ILE A 122 1.66 19.52 7.40
N ARG A 123 0.97 19.35 8.53
CA ARG A 123 1.37 19.99 9.79
C ARG A 123 2.76 19.54 10.24
N PHE A 124 3.03 18.23 10.28
CA PHE A 124 4.35 17.72 10.66
C PHE A 124 5.45 18.15 9.68
N GLU A 125 5.14 18.28 8.40
CA GLU A 125 6.09 18.76 7.41
C GLU A 125 6.46 20.25 7.61
N ASN A 126 5.49 21.08 7.97
CA ASN A 126 5.67 22.51 8.09
C ASN A 126 6.14 22.95 9.50
N GLU A 127 5.59 22.32 10.53
CA GLU A 127 5.79 22.74 11.92
C GLU A 127 6.79 21.83 12.67
N GLY A 128 7.08 20.64 12.14
CA GLY A 128 7.90 19.65 12.84
C GLY A 128 7.10 18.90 13.91
N GLY A 129 7.80 18.53 15.00
CA GLY A 129 7.17 17.80 16.12
C GLY A 129 7.05 16.30 15.94
N TYR A 130 7.70 15.74 14.94
CA TYR A 130 7.87 14.31 14.73
C TYR A 130 9.34 13.94 14.75
N ASP A 131 9.70 13.00 15.62
CA ASP A 131 11.03 12.40 15.69
C ASP A 131 10.90 10.86 15.63
N PRO A 132 11.33 10.21 14.54
CA PRO A 132 11.28 8.76 14.42
C PRO A 132 12.18 8.05 15.46
N MET A 133 13.21 8.73 15.98
CA MET A 133 14.05 8.18 17.04
C MET A 133 13.30 7.97 18.35
N GLU A 134 12.28 8.78 18.66
CA GLU A 134 11.42 8.53 19.81
C GLU A 134 10.68 7.20 19.69
N ILE A 135 10.17 6.89 18.50
CA ILE A 135 9.50 5.60 18.24
C ILE A 135 10.50 4.46 18.36
N PHE A 136 11.67 4.58 17.69
CA PHE A 136 12.73 3.60 17.77
C PHE A 136 13.16 3.29 19.22
N ASN A 137 13.26 4.32 20.07
CA ASN A 137 13.69 4.15 21.45
C ASN A 137 12.61 3.55 22.35
N ASN A 138 11.33 3.86 22.10
CA ASN A 138 10.21 3.50 22.98
C ASN A 138 9.42 2.27 22.50
N ASP A 139 9.58 1.84 21.26
CA ASP A 139 8.89 0.67 20.69
C ASP A 139 9.90 -0.44 20.37
N GLN A 140 9.95 -1.45 21.26
CA GLN A 140 10.90 -2.56 21.13
C GLN A 140 10.71 -3.35 19.83
N GLU A 141 9.48 -3.62 19.42
CA GLU A 141 9.19 -4.41 18.21
C GLU A 141 9.63 -3.67 16.95
N ILE A 142 9.35 -2.37 16.85
CA ILE A 142 9.81 -1.54 15.73
C ILE A 142 11.34 -1.49 15.71
N ARG A 143 11.96 -1.29 16.87
CA ARG A 143 13.42 -1.29 16.97
C ARG A 143 14.03 -2.61 16.49
N ASP A 144 13.50 -3.74 16.95
CA ASP A 144 14.01 -5.05 16.58
C ASP A 144 13.91 -5.29 15.08
N VAL A 145 12.77 -4.95 14.46
CA VAL A 145 12.58 -5.05 13.00
C VAL A 145 13.55 -4.14 12.24
N LEU A 146 13.78 -2.90 12.71
CA LEU A 146 14.74 -2.00 12.06
C LEU A 146 16.17 -2.49 12.21
N MET A 147 16.54 -3.04 13.37
CA MET A 147 17.87 -3.63 13.57
C MET A 147 18.12 -4.84 12.68
N GLU A 148 17.07 -5.57 12.28
CA GLU A 148 17.19 -6.69 11.33
C GLU A 148 17.65 -6.26 9.93
N LEU A 149 17.52 -4.98 9.57
CA LEU A 149 18.02 -4.44 8.30
C LEU A 149 19.56 -4.40 8.26
N ILE A 150 20.23 -4.35 9.42
CA ILE A 150 21.67 -4.10 9.53
C ILE A 150 22.44 -5.14 10.35
N ASN A 151 21.75 -6.17 10.84
CA ASN A 151 22.39 -7.24 11.63
C ASN A 151 22.69 -8.51 10.82
N GLY A 152 22.46 -8.50 9.52
CA GLY A 152 22.70 -9.62 8.62
C GLY A 152 21.54 -10.61 8.46
N LYS A 153 20.41 -10.42 9.14
CA LYS A 153 19.27 -11.35 9.02
C LYS A 153 18.79 -11.49 7.58
N TYR A 154 18.67 -10.37 6.87
CA TYR A 154 18.21 -10.34 5.48
C TYR A 154 19.34 -10.33 4.44
N SER A 155 20.58 -10.13 4.86
CA SER A 155 21.76 -10.13 3.99
C SER A 155 23.02 -10.53 4.78
N PRO A 156 23.21 -11.83 5.07
CA PRO A 156 24.30 -12.29 5.92
C PRO A 156 25.69 -12.06 5.31
N GLU A 157 25.78 -12.02 3.99
CA GLU A 157 27.04 -11.78 3.28
C GLU A 157 27.42 -10.27 3.18
N ASP A 158 26.43 -9.37 3.36
CA ASP A 158 26.61 -7.92 3.30
C ASP A 158 25.64 -7.22 4.26
N THR A 159 26.06 -7.00 5.48
CA THR A 159 25.25 -6.35 6.52
C THR A 159 24.97 -4.87 6.22
N GLU A 160 25.69 -4.26 5.28
CA GLU A 160 25.49 -2.87 4.85
C GLU A 160 24.47 -2.73 3.72
N MET A 161 24.01 -3.83 3.14
CA MET A 161 23.10 -3.85 1.99
C MET A 161 21.88 -2.94 2.15
N PHE A 162 21.28 -2.91 3.33
CA PHE A 162 20.06 -2.14 3.62
C PHE A 162 20.30 -0.95 4.56
N ARG A 163 21.58 -0.56 4.77
CA ARG A 163 21.97 0.58 5.61
C ARG A 163 21.30 1.89 5.17
N ASP A 164 21.18 2.11 3.86
CA ASP A 164 20.53 3.33 3.34
C ASP A 164 19.04 3.37 3.71
N ILE A 165 18.33 2.22 3.69
CA ILE A 165 16.93 2.14 4.12
C ILE A 165 16.86 2.45 5.63
N TYR A 166 17.67 1.80 6.44
CA TYR A 166 17.75 2.05 7.87
C TYR A 166 18.00 3.53 8.18
N ASN A 167 19.01 4.12 7.53
CA ASN A 167 19.36 5.52 7.73
C ASN A 167 18.23 6.46 7.27
N SER A 168 17.54 6.16 6.17
CA SER A 168 16.43 7.00 5.69
C SER A 168 15.25 7.07 6.67
N LEU A 169 15.11 6.08 7.55
CA LEU A 169 14.06 6.03 8.56
C LEU A 169 14.47 6.72 9.87
N LEU A 170 15.75 6.76 10.21
CA LEU A 170 16.18 7.22 11.52
C LEU A 170 17.09 8.46 11.51
N ASN A 171 17.76 8.73 10.39
CA ASN A 171 18.76 9.78 10.33
C ASN A 171 18.35 10.90 9.37
N ASN A 172 18.53 12.14 9.81
CA ASN A 172 18.48 13.27 8.91
C ASN A 172 19.78 13.31 8.08
N ASP A 173 19.67 13.20 6.76
CA ASP A 173 20.83 13.23 5.86
C ASP A 173 20.64 14.23 4.74
N GLY A 174 21.67 15.04 4.48
CA GLY A 174 21.72 15.98 3.36
C GLY A 174 20.55 16.98 3.31
N GLY A 175 19.97 17.35 4.46
CA GLY A 175 18.81 18.24 4.56
C GLY A 175 17.47 17.53 4.34
N ARG A 176 17.47 16.20 4.21
CA ARG A 176 16.23 15.41 4.22
C ARG A 176 15.88 15.02 5.64
N ARG A 177 14.59 15.13 5.97
CA ARG A 177 14.05 14.64 7.24
C ARG A 177 14.12 13.12 7.27
N ALA A 178 14.49 12.54 8.42
CA ALA A 178 14.31 11.11 8.67
C ALA A 178 12.83 10.73 8.55
N ASP A 179 12.58 9.52 8.11
CA ASP A 179 11.24 8.99 7.88
C ASP A 179 10.30 9.98 7.16
N THR A 180 10.75 10.50 6.01
CA THR A 180 10.03 11.49 5.20
C THR A 180 8.59 11.07 4.88
N TYR A 181 8.32 9.76 4.90
CA TYR A 181 7.02 9.18 4.58
C TYR A 181 6.23 8.74 5.83
N PHE A 182 6.66 9.11 7.03
CA PHE A 182 5.98 8.82 8.30
C PHE A 182 5.66 7.32 8.50
N ILE A 183 6.50 6.44 7.96
CA ILE A 183 6.31 4.98 7.99
C ILE A 183 6.25 4.47 9.43
N LEU A 184 7.16 4.92 10.29
CA LEU A 184 7.19 4.49 11.69
C LEU A 184 5.99 5.06 12.48
N LYS A 185 5.53 6.26 12.13
CA LYS A 185 4.36 6.89 12.75
C LYS A 185 3.07 6.12 12.42
N ASP A 186 2.94 5.66 11.18
CA ASP A 186 1.77 4.95 10.69
C ASP A 186 1.79 3.45 11.02
N PHE A 187 2.95 2.89 11.38
CA PHE A 187 3.13 1.44 11.50
C PHE A 187 2.13 0.78 12.45
N ARG A 188 1.87 1.35 13.62
CA ARG A 188 0.95 0.75 14.60
C ARG A 188 -0.51 0.76 14.13
N SER A 189 -0.94 1.83 13.47
CA SER A 189 -2.28 1.90 12.89
C SER A 189 -2.42 0.94 11.69
N TYR A 190 -1.36 0.78 10.89
CA TYR A 190 -1.31 -0.24 9.83
C TYR A 190 -1.41 -1.66 10.39
N ALA A 191 -0.64 -1.99 11.42
CA ALA A 191 -0.69 -3.29 12.06
C ALA A 191 -2.08 -3.59 12.64
N GLU A 192 -2.75 -2.58 13.22
CA GLU A 192 -4.13 -2.72 13.69
C GLU A 192 -5.11 -2.91 12.54
N ALA A 193 -4.95 -2.18 11.44
CA ALA A 193 -5.77 -2.35 10.24
C ALA A 193 -5.65 -3.77 9.66
N GLN A 194 -4.45 -4.33 9.64
CA GLN A 194 -4.21 -5.73 9.23
C GLN A 194 -4.93 -6.74 10.15
N ARG A 195 -4.97 -6.50 11.47
CA ARG A 195 -5.74 -7.35 12.40
C ARG A 195 -7.24 -7.29 12.12
N LYS A 196 -7.77 -6.08 11.88
CA LYS A 196 -9.20 -5.90 11.54
C LYS A 196 -9.57 -6.59 10.23
N ILE A 197 -8.71 -6.55 9.22
CA ILE A 197 -8.90 -7.32 7.98
C ILE A 197 -8.94 -8.82 8.29
N ASP A 198 -8.06 -9.33 9.14
CA ASP A 198 -8.04 -10.74 9.55
C ASP A 198 -9.35 -11.15 10.24
N GLU A 199 -9.89 -10.31 11.10
CA GLU A 199 -11.19 -10.53 11.76
C GLU A 199 -12.36 -10.50 10.79
N ARG A 200 -12.41 -9.49 9.91
CA ARG A 200 -13.45 -9.34 8.89
C ARG A 200 -13.48 -10.50 7.90
N TYR A 201 -12.32 -11.02 7.50
CA TYR A 201 -12.23 -12.13 6.56
C TYR A 201 -12.85 -13.42 7.09
N ARG A 202 -12.91 -13.61 8.43
CA ARG A 202 -13.56 -14.76 9.06
C ARG A 202 -15.07 -14.73 9.02
N ASP A 203 -15.67 -13.55 8.95
CA ASP A 203 -17.09 -13.37 8.67
C ASP A 203 -17.35 -13.43 7.16
N THR A 204 -17.52 -14.64 6.64
CA THR A 204 -17.69 -14.89 5.20
C THR A 204 -18.87 -14.11 4.61
N ASN A 205 -19.97 -13.96 5.34
CA ASN A 205 -21.14 -13.24 4.85
C ASN A 205 -20.90 -11.72 4.85
N GLY A 206 -20.31 -11.19 5.92
CA GLY A 206 -19.92 -9.78 5.98
C GLY A 206 -18.88 -9.43 4.93
N TRP A 207 -17.89 -10.29 4.71
CA TRP A 207 -16.90 -10.14 3.66
C TRP A 207 -17.54 -10.10 2.27
N ALA A 208 -18.36 -11.09 1.95
CA ALA A 208 -19.06 -11.14 0.66
C ALA A 208 -19.92 -9.90 0.41
N LYS A 209 -20.65 -9.42 1.43
CA LYS A 209 -21.43 -8.18 1.35
C LYS A 209 -20.54 -6.98 1.03
N THR A 210 -19.41 -6.85 1.70
CA THR A 210 -18.44 -5.77 1.44
C THR A 210 -17.88 -5.84 0.02
N VAL A 211 -17.46 -7.02 -0.45
CA VAL A 211 -16.98 -7.26 -1.82
C VAL A 211 -18.05 -6.86 -2.85
N MET A 212 -19.28 -7.29 -2.67
CA MET A 212 -20.39 -6.94 -3.57
C MET A 212 -20.66 -5.43 -3.56
N THR A 213 -20.60 -4.77 -2.41
CA THR A 213 -20.77 -3.31 -2.29
C THR A 213 -19.66 -2.58 -3.06
N ASN A 214 -18.40 -2.97 -2.86
CA ASN A 214 -17.25 -2.40 -3.58
C ASN A 214 -17.43 -2.53 -5.10
N THR A 215 -17.71 -3.73 -5.58
CA THR A 215 -17.92 -3.98 -7.02
C THR A 215 -19.09 -3.18 -7.58
N ALA A 216 -20.24 -3.16 -6.89
CA ALA A 216 -21.43 -2.45 -7.36
C ALA A 216 -21.24 -0.92 -7.43
N LYS A 217 -20.41 -0.38 -6.54
CA LYS A 217 -20.09 1.06 -6.49
C LYS A 217 -18.94 1.47 -7.41
N ALA A 218 -18.21 0.52 -7.98
CA ALA A 218 -17.04 0.78 -8.80
C ALA A 218 -17.36 1.47 -10.15
N GLY A 219 -18.62 1.49 -10.57
CA GLY A 219 -19.05 2.22 -11.77
C GLY A 219 -18.69 3.70 -11.77
N LYS A 220 -18.52 4.31 -10.60
CA LYS A 220 -17.99 5.67 -10.43
C LYS A 220 -16.64 5.87 -11.13
N PHE A 221 -15.81 4.82 -11.18
CA PHE A 221 -14.47 4.84 -11.73
C PHE A 221 -14.38 4.30 -13.17
N SER A 222 -15.52 4.17 -13.85
CA SER A 222 -15.56 3.80 -15.27
C SER A 222 -14.95 4.91 -16.12
N SER A 223 -14.08 4.53 -17.06
CA SER A 223 -13.52 5.46 -18.05
C SER A 223 -14.61 6.03 -18.96
N ASP A 224 -15.63 5.25 -19.29
CA ASP A 224 -16.73 5.68 -20.15
C ASP A 224 -17.50 6.82 -19.50
N ARG A 225 -17.82 6.72 -18.19
CA ARG A 225 -18.45 7.80 -17.43
C ARG A 225 -17.58 9.05 -17.45
N THR A 226 -16.30 8.90 -17.16
CA THR A 226 -15.36 10.04 -17.08
C THR A 226 -15.26 10.77 -18.44
N ILE A 227 -15.15 10.03 -19.52
CA ILE A 227 -15.08 10.61 -20.87
C ILE A 227 -16.41 11.27 -21.25
N GLU A 228 -17.54 10.68 -20.89
CA GLU A 228 -18.86 11.27 -21.14
C GLU A 228 -19.04 12.60 -20.39
N GLU A 229 -18.64 12.66 -19.11
CA GLU A 229 -18.63 13.90 -18.33
C GLU A 229 -17.71 14.96 -18.96
N TYR A 230 -16.49 14.60 -19.39
CA TYR A 230 -15.62 15.53 -20.09
C TYR A 230 -16.24 16.04 -21.40
N ALA A 231 -16.82 15.15 -22.18
CA ALA A 231 -17.44 15.51 -23.45
C ALA A 231 -18.62 16.48 -23.25
N THR A 232 -19.49 16.18 -22.30
CA THR A 232 -20.74 16.92 -22.10
C THR A 232 -20.53 18.19 -21.25
N GLU A 233 -19.79 18.10 -20.14
CA GLU A 233 -19.70 19.18 -19.16
C GLU A 233 -18.56 20.16 -19.43
N ILE A 234 -17.42 19.67 -19.95
CA ILE A 234 -16.23 20.49 -20.20
C ILE A 234 -16.15 20.90 -21.67
N TRP A 235 -16.14 19.94 -22.58
CA TRP A 235 -15.96 20.20 -24.01
C TRP A 235 -17.23 20.59 -24.74
N LYS A 236 -18.40 20.36 -24.15
CA LYS A 236 -19.71 20.65 -24.75
C LYS A 236 -19.92 20.00 -26.12
N LEU A 237 -19.40 18.77 -26.28
CA LEU A 237 -19.50 18.01 -27.50
C LEU A 237 -20.84 17.27 -27.59
N THR A 238 -21.35 17.15 -28.82
CA THR A 238 -22.50 16.31 -29.11
C THR A 238 -22.01 14.93 -29.62
N LYS A 239 -22.59 13.86 -29.08
CA LYS A 239 -22.24 12.51 -29.51
C LYS A 239 -22.59 12.29 -30.96
N THR A 240 -21.62 11.88 -31.79
CA THR A 240 -21.84 11.52 -33.18
C THR A 240 -22.15 10.00 -33.25
N PRO A 241 -23.30 9.62 -33.78
CA PRO A 241 -23.60 8.19 -34.02
C PRO A 241 -22.59 7.61 -35.00
N VAL A 242 -22.01 6.47 -34.67
CA VAL A 242 -21.15 5.69 -35.58
C VAL A 242 -21.98 4.50 -36.03
N GLU A 243 -22.28 4.43 -37.33
CA GLU A 243 -22.85 3.24 -37.94
C GLU A 243 -21.72 2.16 -38.06
N MET A 244 -21.93 1.01 -37.42
CA MET A 244 -21.04 -0.12 -37.49
C MET A 244 -21.46 -1.07 -38.61
#